data_7214932c340ebc205c8ef7aca994087a
#
_entry.id   7214932c340ebc205c8ef7aca994087a
#
_cell.length_a   1.000
_cell.length_b   1.000
_cell.length_c   1.000
_cell.angle_alpha   90.00
_cell.angle_beta   90.00
_cell.angle_gamma   90.00
#
_symmetry.space_group_name_H-M   'P 1'
#
loop_
_entity.id
_entity.type
_entity.pdbx_description
1 polymer ?
#
loop_
_entity_poly.entity_id
_entity_poly.type
_entity_poly.pdbx_seq_one_letter_code
_entity_poly.pdbx_strand_id
1 'polypeptide(L)' 'MEDTKEKILKVLTAVPQGVLYSTTDWHRILGDDKREIRRSLDELEAEGRIEVVKSEAGRSDKPLYRLE' A
#
# COMPACT_ATOMS: atom_id res chain seq x y z
N MET A 1 -6.47 -4.74 -18.41
CA MET A 1 -5.84 -3.65 -17.68
C MET A 1 -5.90 -3.91 -16.21
N GLU A 2 -4.78 -3.69 -15.54
CA GLU A 2 -4.74 -3.88 -14.10
C GLU A 2 -5.24 -2.62 -13.41
N ASP A 3 -6.07 -2.79 -12.41
CA ASP A 3 -6.47 -1.65 -11.61
C ASP A 3 -5.44 -1.41 -10.50
N THR A 4 -5.63 -0.33 -9.76
CA THR A 4 -4.69 0.08 -8.74
C THR A 4 -4.54 -0.98 -7.64
N LYS A 5 -5.64 -1.63 -7.25
CA LYS A 5 -5.60 -2.69 -6.24
C LYS A 5 -4.72 -3.85 -6.67
N GLU A 6 -4.85 -4.27 -7.92
CA GLU A 6 -4.04 -5.38 -8.43
C GLU A 6 -2.57 -5.02 -8.46
N LYS A 7 -2.24 -3.81 -8.86
CA LYS A 7 -0.86 -3.35 -8.87
C LYS A 7 -0.26 -3.37 -7.47
N ILE A 8 -1.00 -2.91 -6.48
CA ILE A 8 -0.56 -2.93 -5.09
C ILE A 8 -0.31 -4.36 -4.64
N LEU A 9 -1.25 -5.25 -4.92
CA LEU A 9 -1.11 -6.64 -4.52
C LEU A 9 0.09 -7.31 -5.18
N LYS A 10 0.39 -6.96 -6.43
CA LYS A 10 1.57 -7.49 -7.10
C LYS A 10 2.86 -7.07 -6.43
N VAL A 11 2.95 -5.81 -6.04
CA VAL A 11 4.13 -5.32 -5.32
C VAL A 11 4.31 -6.08 -4.01
N LEU A 12 3.22 -6.24 -3.25
CA LEU A 12 3.29 -6.90 -1.96
C LEU A 12 3.55 -8.39 -2.09
N THR A 13 3.10 -8.99 -3.19
CA THR A 13 3.40 -10.40 -3.47
C THR A 13 4.90 -10.57 -3.74
N ALA A 14 5.50 -9.62 -4.44
CA ALA A 14 6.92 -9.67 -4.74
C ALA A 14 7.79 -9.40 -3.51
N VAL A 15 7.24 -8.71 -2.51
CA VAL A 15 7.98 -8.37 -1.28
C VAL A 15 7.17 -8.85 -0.08
N PRO A 16 7.19 -10.16 0.20
CA PRO A 16 6.33 -10.73 1.25
C PRO A 16 6.57 -10.16 2.64
N GLN A 17 7.76 -9.69 2.93
CA GLN A 17 8.07 -9.09 4.22
C GLN A 17 7.41 -7.72 4.40
N GLY A 18 6.89 -7.15 3.30
CA GLY A 18 6.22 -5.87 3.34
C GLY A 18 7.09 -4.72 2.90
N VAL A 19 6.46 -3.58 2.70
CA VAL A 19 7.16 -2.38 2.22
C VAL A 19 6.81 -1.19 3.11
N LEU A 20 7.78 -0.31 3.30
CA LEU A 20 7.59 0.94 4.04
C LEU A 20 7.46 2.07 3.03
N TYR A 21 6.24 2.35 2.62
CA TYR A 21 5.97 3.34 1.57
C TYR A 21 4.99 4.39 2.06
N SER A 22 5.25 5.63 1.67
CA SER A 22 4.26 6.71 1.78
C SER A 22 3.36 6.65 0.55
N THR A 23 2.28 7.43 0.56
CA THR A 23 1.43 7.55 -0.61
C THR A 23 2.23 8.07 -1.81
N THR A 24 3.17 8.97 -1.56
CA THR A 24 4.03 9.49 -2.62
C THR A 24 4.89 8.38 -3.22
N ASP A 25 5.40 7.48 -2.39
CA ASP A 25 6.19 6.35 -2.88
C ASP A 25 5.35 5.44 -3.75
N TRP A 26 4.13 5.13 -3.33
CA TRP A 26 3.21 4.34 -4.13
C TRP A 26 2.91 5.03 -5.46
N HIS A 27 2.71 6.34 -5.43
CA HIS A 27 2.44 7.10 -6.63
C HIS A 27 3.60 6.99 -7.64
N ARG A 28 4.82 7.06 -7.14
CA ARG A 28 6.00 6.95 -8.01
C ARG A 28 6.12 5.57 -8.65
N ILE A 29 5.81 4.55 -7.89
CA ILE A 29 5.95 3.17 -8.34
C ILE A 29 4.82 2.79 -9.31
N LEU A 30 3.59 3.14 -8.96
CA LEU A 30 2.42 2.71 -9.72
C LEU A 30 2.05 3.66 -10.84
N GLY A 31 2.36 4.95 -10.67
CA GLY A 31 1.96 5.96 -11.63
C GLY A 31 0.51 6.39 -11.53
N ASP A 32 -0.21 5.86 -10.57
CA ASP A 32 -1.63 6.17 -10.40
C ASP A 32 -1.81 7.40 -9.52
N ASP A 33 -3.00 8.00 -9.59
CA ASP A 33 -3.34 9.16 -8.78
C ASP A 33 -3.30 8.82 -7.29
N LYS A 34 -2.81 9.73 -6.47
CA LYS A 34 -2.69 9.53 -5.03
C LYS A 34 -4.03 9.23 -4.37
N ARG A 35 -5.10 9.88 -4.83
CA ARG A 35 -6.43 9.61 -4.31
C ARG A 35 -6.85 8.18 -4.54
N GLU A 36 -6.60 7.71 -5.75
CA GLU A 36 -6.95 6.34 -6.13
C GLU A 36 -6.14 5.34 -5.31
N ILE A 37 -4.87 5.64 -5.10
CA ILE A 37 -3.99 4.79 -4.31
C ILE A 37 -4.49 4.72 -2.87
N ARG A 38 -4.82 5.85 -2.26
CA ARG A 38 -5.34 5.87 -0.90
C ARG A 38 -6.61 5.06 -0.77
N ARG A 39 -7.54 5.27 -1.70
CA ARG A 39 -8.79 4.53 -1.69
C ARG A 39 -8.55 3.04 -1.82
N SER A 40 -7.67 2.65 -2.73
CA SER A 40 -7.36 1.24 -2.96
C SER A 40 -6.72 0.60 -1.73
N LEU A 41 -5.78 1.29 -1.09
CA LEU A 41 -5.15 0.80 0.13
C LEU A 41 -6.16 0.63 1.26
N ASP A 42 -7.04 1.62 1.42
CA ASP A 42 -8.07 1.56 2.45
C ASP A 42 -9.04 0.40 2.20
N GLU A 43 -9.43 0.21 0.97
CA GLU A 43 -10.35 -0.87 0.61
C GLU A 43 -9.71 -2.24 0.81
N LEU A 44 -8.45 -2.39 0.41
CA LEU A 44 -7.74 -3.65 0.60
C LEU A 44 -7.59 -3.98 2.08
N GLU A 45 -7.32 -2.98 2.90
CA GLU A 45 -7.24 -3.18 4.34
C GLU A 45 -8.59 -3.57 4.91
N ALA A 46 -9.64 -2.87 4.51
CA ALA A 46 -11.00 -3.16 4.98
C ALA A 46 -11.46 -4.56 4.56
N GLU A 47 -10.99 -5.03 3.42
CA GLU A 47 -11.31 -6.38 2.93
C GLU A 47 -10.48 -7.47 3.60
N GLY A 48 -9.51 -7.09 4.42
CA GLY A 48 -8.63 -8.04 5.08
C GLY A 48 -7.60 -8.65 4.14
N ARG A 49 -7.31 -8.01 3.02
CA ARG A 49 -6.36 -8.54 2.04
C ARG A 49 -4.95 -8.05 2.27
N ILE A 50 -4.79 -6.90 2.93
CA ILE A 50 -3.49 -6.39 3.32
C ILE A 50 -3.52 -5.93 4.76
N GLU A 51 -2.35 -5.88 5.36
CA GLU A 51 -2.18 -5.34 6.71
C GLU A 51 -1.42 -4.02 6.60
N VAL A 52 -1.87 -3.01 7.34
CA VAL A 52 -1.21 -1.71 7.39
C VAL A 52 -0.78 -1.47 8.83
N VAL A 53 0.52 -1.43 9.06
CA VAL A 53 1.09 -1.21 10.39
C VAL A 53 1.66 0.18 10.45
N LYS A 54 1.05 1.03 11.26
CA LYS A 54 1.51 2.41 11.42
C LYS A 54 2.62 2.47 12.44
N SER A 55 3.60 3.31 12.16
CA SER A 55 4.73 3.47 13.07
C SER A 55 4.29 4.10 14.37
N GLU A 56 4.80 3.58 15.50
CA GLU A 56 4.45 4.09 16.81
C GLU A 56 5.28 5.29 17.22
N ALA A 57 6.39 5.52 16.59
CA ALA A 57 7.37 6.48 17.05
C ALA A 57 7.18 7.90 16.53
N GLY A 58 6.00 8.24 16.07
CA GLY A 58 5.74 9.55 15.52
C GLY A 58 6.37 9.78 14.15
N ARG A 59 6.94 8.78 13.58
CA ARG A 59 7.49 8.83 12.21
C ARG A 59 6.56 8.08 11.29
N SER A 60 5.38 8.60 11.17
CA SER A 60 4.29 7.84 10.56
C SER A 60 4.12 8.08 9.07
N ASP A 61 5.09 8.73 8.44
CA ASP A 61 4.95 9.04 7.01
C ASP A 61 4.95 7.78 6.15
N LYS A 62 5.53 6.70 6.67
CA LYS A 62 5.68 5.48 5.88
C LYS A 62 5.22 4.27 6.67
N PRO A 63 3.93 3.99 6.64
CA PRO A 63 3.45 2.76 7.28
C PRO A 63 3.99 1.53 6.56
N LEU A 64 4.00 0.42 7.27
CA LEU A 64 4.36 -0.86 6.67
C LEU A 64 3.11 -1.47 6.04
N TYR A 65 3.21 -1.83 4.78
CA TYR A 65 2.13 -2.52 4.06
C TYR A 65 2.61 -3.92 3.72
N ARG A 66 1.78 -4.91 3.98
CA ARG A 66 2.10 -6.30 3.61
C ARG A 66 0.82 -7.09 3.39
N LEU A 67 0.95 -8.23 2.72
CA LEU A 67 -0.21 -9.12 2.52
C LEU A 67 -0.61 -9.74 3.85
N GLU A 68 -1.94 -9.90 4.02
CA GLU A 68 -2.49 -10.60 5.18
C GLU A 68 -2.13 -12.06 5.15
#